data_da1228c1c2e861048bc76183620f8481
#
_entry.id   da1228c1c2e861048bc76183620f8481
#
_cell.length_a   1.000
_cell.length_b   1.000
_cell.length_c   1.000
_cell.angle_alpha   90.00
_cell.angle_beta   90.00
_cell.angle_gamma   90.00
#
_symmetry.space_group_name_H-M   'P 1'
#
loop_
_entity.id
_entity.type
_entity.pdbx_description
1 polymer ?
#
loop_
_entity_poly.entity_id
_entity_poly.type
_entity_poly.pdbx_seq_one_letter_code
_entity_poly.pdbx_strand_id
1 'polypeptide(L)'
;MYFYKKFKSMEAIFKIWETSRRHYLKFFDGYTLEQLNRIPEGFSNNLIWNIGHIIVAQQGLVYRLSGLPTYITDEMTDTYKNGSKPTAMTTQAEVDELKVLLMTLMEKTKDDFAKEKFNNYNEFT
;
A
#
# COMPACT_ATOMS: atom_id res chain seq x y z
N MET A 1 -14.94 22.44 16.10
CA MET A 1 -14.46 21.20 16.58
C MET A 1 -13.36 20.65 15.72
N TYR A 2 -12.19 20.53 16.34
CA TYR A 2 -10.96 20.19 15.64
C TYR A 2 -11.02 18.81 14.96
N PHE A 3 -11.47 17.77 15.69
CA PHE A 3 -11.56 16.42 15.15
C PHE A 3 -12.52 16.32 13.97
N TYR A 4 -13.65 17.02 14.03
CA TYR A 4 -14.61 17.00 12.94
C TYR A 4 -14.01 17.56 11.65
N LYS A 5 -13.29 18.69 11.73
CA LYS A 5 -12.63 19.30 10.57
C LYS A 5 -11.55 18.38 10.01
N LYS A 6 -10.74 17.78 10.90
CA LYS A 6 -9.71 16.83 10.52
C LYS A 6 -10.30 15.61 9.84
N PHE A 7 -11.41 15.08 10.37
CA PHE A 7 -12.12 13.94 9.77
C PHE A 7 -12.62 14.26 8.37
N LYS A 8 -13.21 15.44 8.16
CA LYS A 8 -13.71 15.85 6.85
C LYS A 8 -12.59 15.98 5.81
N SER A 9 -11.45 16.54 6.21
CA SER A 9 -10.27 16.64 5.36
C SER A 9 -9.75 15.26 4.98
N MET A 10 -9.70 14.33 5.95
CA MET A 10 -9.22 12.98 5.71
C MET A 10 -10.19 12.16 4.85
N GLU A 11 -11.49 12.41 4.95
CA GLU A 11 -12.47 11.75 4.05
C GLU A 11 -12.16 12.05 2.58
N ALA A 12 -11.83 13.30 2.27
CA ALA A 12 -11.47 13.69 0.91
C ALA A 12 -10.20 12.97 0.46
N ILE A 13 -9.20 12.87 1.33
CA ILE A 13 -7.94 12.17 1.05
C ILE A 13 -8.21 10.68 0.83
N PHE A 14 -9.00 10.05 1.68
CA PHE A 14 -9.35 8.63 1.53
C PHE A 14 -10.09 8.37 0.22
N LYS A 15 -10.94 9.30 -0.21
CA LYS A 15 -11.66 9.18 -1.47
C LYS A 15 -10.72 9.22 -2.67
N ILE A 16 -9.73 10.12 -2.63
CA ILE A 16 -8.67 10.20 -3.65
C ILE A 16 -7.86 8.91 -3.66
N TRP A 17 -7.51 8.40 -2.49
CA TRP A 17 -6.78 7.15 -2.32
C TRP A 17 -7.54 5.97 -2.93
N GLU A 18 -8.82 5.85 -2.60
CA GLU A 18 -9.66 4.78 -3.13
C GLU A 18 -9.70 4.82 -4.66
N THR A 19 -9.92 6.00 -5.23
CA THR A 19 -9.97 6.19 -6.68
C THR A 19 -8.65 5.79 -7.33
N SER A 20 -7.53 6.23 -6.76
CA SER A 20 -6.19 5.91 -7.25
C SER A 20 -5.95 4.40 -7.23
N ARG A 21 -6.31 3.73 -6.14
CA ARG A 21 -6.10 2.28 -6.02
C ARG A 21 -7.00 1.47 -6.94
N ARG A 22 -8.22 1.93 -7.19
CA ARG A 22 -9.10 1.30 -8.18
C ARG A 22 -8.52 1.40 -9.59
N HIS A 23 -7.88 2.53 -9.91
CA HIS A 23 -7.19 2.68 -11.18
C HIS A 23 -6.02 1.70 -11.32
N TYR A 24 -5.25 1.49 -10.26
CA TYR A 24 -4.19 0.48 -10.25
C TYR A 24 -4.74 -0.93 -10.50
N LEU A 25 -5.85 -1.29 -9.85
CA LEU A 25 -6.47 -2.60 -10.07
C LEU A 25 -6.90 -2.79 -11.51
N LYS A 26 -7.53 -1.77 -12.10
CA LYS A 26 -7.94 -1.79 -13.49
C LYS A 26 -6.75 -1.98 -14.43
N PHE A 27 -5.68 -1.26 -14.14
CA PHE A 27 -4.44 -1.36 -14.90
C PHE A 27 -3.89 -2.78 -14.86
N PHE A 28 -3.84 -3.39 -13.67
CA PHE A 28 -3.35 -4.75 -13.50
C PHE A 28 -4.18 -5.78 -14.27
N ASP A 29 -5.50 -5.61 -14.30
CA ASP A 29 -6.40 -6.53 -14.99
C ASP A 29 -6.18 -6.56 -16.49
N GLY A 30 -5.54 -5.54 -17.05
CA GLY A 30 -5.20 -5.48 -18.48
C GLY A 30 -3.92 -6.20 -18.86
N TYR A 31 -3.18 -6.80 -17.91
CA TYR A 31 -1.89 -7.42 -18.16
C TYR A 31 -1.88 -8.90 -17.75
N THR A 32 -1.09 -9.69 -18.47
CA THR A 32 -0.84 -11.09 -18.11
C THR A 32 0.15 -11.15 -16.95
N LEU A 33 0.20 -12.30 -16.28
CA LEU A 33 1.18 -12.54 -15.21
C LEU A 33 2.62 -12.33 -15.72
N GLU A 34 2.91 -12.79 -16.92
CA GLU A 34 4.23 -12.63 -17.54
C GLU A 34 4.57 -11.15 -17.71
N GLN A 35 3.63 -10.35 -18.20
CA GLN A 35 3.82 -8.92 -18.38
C GLN A 35 4.03 -8.20 -17.05
N LEU A 36 3.29 -8.59 -16.01
CA LEU A 36 3.41 -8.00 -14.67
C LEU A 36 4.77 -8.29 -14.04
N ASN A 37 5.34 -9.46 -14.32
CA ASN A 37 6.66 -9.86 -13.81
C ASN A 37 7.82 -9.25 -14.59
N ARG A 38 7.57 -8.71 -15.76
CA ARG A 38 8.62 -8.22 -16.64
C ARG A 38 9.29 -6.98 -16.04
N ILE A 39 10.61 -7.01 -16.01
CA ILE A 39 11.41 -5.83 -15.63
C ILE A 39 11.77 -5.12 -16.92
N PRO A 40 11.25 -3.89 -17.16
CA PRO A 40 11.58 -3.16 -18.38
C PRO A 40 13.08 -2.83 -18.44
N GLU A 41 13.58 -2.72 -19.67
CA GLU A 41 14.98 -2.33 -19.90
C GLU A 41 15.26 -0.99 -19.23
N GLY A 42 16.37 -0.91 -18.52
CA GLY A 42 16.77 0.30 -17.79
C GLY A 42 16.16 0.46 -16.42
N PHE A 43 15.29 -0.48 -15.99
CA PHE A 43 14.65 -0.46 -14.67
C PHE A 43 15.12 -1.64 -13.84
N SER A 44 15.03 -1.52 -12.53
CA SER A 44 15.42 -2.58 -11.60
C SER A 44 14.22 -3.31 -10.97
N ASN A 45 13.01 -2.87 -11.24
CA ASN A 45 11.80 -3.46 -10.67
C ASN A 45 10.69 -3.60 -11.73
N ASN A 46 9.58 -4.21 -11.34
CA ASN A 46 8.43 -4.47 -12.20
C ASN A 46 7.16 -3.85 -11.61
N LEU A 47 6.02 -4.01 -12.30
CA LEU A 47 4.74 -3.46 -11.84
C LEU A 47 4.30 -4.06 -10.51
N ILE A 48 4.54 -5.35 -10.30
CA ILE A 48 4.20 -6.03 -9.06
C ILE A 48 4.96 -5.42 -7.88
N TRP A 49 6.25 -5.19 -8.04
CA TRP A 49 7.07 -4.57 -7.00
C TRP A 49 6.52 -3.19 -6.62
N ASN A 50 6.10 -2.41 -7.61
CA ASN A 50 5.56 -1.08 -7.36
C ASN A 50 4.30 -1.13 -6.50
N ILE A 51 3.40 -2.08 -6.75
CA ILE A 51 2.20 -2.25 -5.92
C ILE A 51 2.55 -2.71 -4.51
N GLY A 52 3.42 -3.69 -4.38
CA GLY A 52 3.91 -4.14 -3.08
C GLY A 52 4.55 -3.01 -2.29
N HIS A 53 5.33 -2.17 -2.97
CA HIS A 53 5.97 -1.02 -2.34
C HIS A 53 4.96 0.01 -1.84
N ILE A 54 3.90 0.29 -2.60
CA ILE A 54 2.83 1.20 -2.16
C ILE A 54 2.22 0.71 -0.85
N ILE A 55 1.93 -0.59 -0.77
CA ILE A 55 1.36 -1.20 0.44
C ILE A 55 2.32 -1.08 1.62
N VAL A 56 3.57 -1.46 1.42
CA VAL A 56 4.60 -1.43 2.47
C VAL A 56 4.86 -0.01 2.95
N ALA A 57 4.97 0.94 2.02
CA ALA A 57 5.19 2.35 2.35
C ALA A 57 4.05 2.91 3.18
N GLN A 58 2.80 2.63 2.81
CA GLN A 58 1.65 3.09 3.57
C GLN A 58 1.66 2.53 4.99
N GLN A 59 1.90 1.23 5.14
CA GLN A 59 1.93 0.58 6.45
C GLN A 59 3.03 1.19 7.34
N GLY A 60 4.21 1.44 6.77
CA GLY A 60 5.31 2.06 7.50
C GLY A 60 5.00 3.48 7.92
N LEU A 61 4.53 4.31 7.01
CA LEU A 61 4.27 5.73 7.26
C LEU A 61 3.08 5.97 8.19
N VAL A 62 2.06 5.13 8.11
CA VAL A 62 0.84 5.31 8.91
C VAL A 62 0.95 4.60 10.26
N TYR A 63 1.29 3.31 10.25
CA TYR A 63 1.23 2.49 11.47
C TYR A 63 2.53 2.51 12.25
N ARG A 64 3.66 2.28 11.61
CA ARG A 64 4.94 2.23 12.33
C ARG A 64 5.29 3.57 12.97
N LEU A 65 5.10 4.67 12.25
CA LEU A 65 5.36 6.01 12.80
C LEU A 65 4.38 6.40 13.90
N SER A 66 3.22 5.76 13.97
CA SER A 66 2.25 5.95 15.05
C SER A 66 2.52 5.02 16.25
N GLY A 67 3.57 4.20 16.17
CA GLY A 67 3.86 3.23 17.22
C GLY A 67 2.93 2.03 17.23
N LEU A 68 2.21 1.79 16.15
CA LEU A 68 1.24 0.70 16.03
C LEU A 68 1.82 -0.43 15.16
N PRO A 69 1.41 -1.69 15.43
CA PRO A 69 1.83 -2.79 14.56
C PRO A 69 1.18 -2.64 13.17
N THR A 70 1.92 -3.05 12.14
CA THR A 70 1.41 -3.07 10.78
C THR A 70 0.54 -4.30 10.57
N TYR A 71 -0.28 -4.27 9.50
CA TYR A 71 -1.12 -5.42 9.11
C TYR A 71 -0.41 -6.37 8.15
N ILE A 72 0.84 -6.09 7.81
CA ILE A 72 1.62 -6.92 6.90
C ILE A 72 2.73 -7.63 7.65
N THR A 73 3.26 -8.71 7.05
CA THR A 73 4.35 -9.47 7.64
C THR A 73 5.70 -8.78 7.43
N ASP A 74 6.68 -9.15 8.26
CA ASP A 74 8.06 -8.67 8.07
C ASP A 74 8.63 -9.13 6.73
N GLU A 75 8.27 -10.35 6.30
CA GLU A 75 8.68 -10.87 5.00
C GLU A 75 8.18 -9.97 3.87
N MET A 76 6.93 -9.57 3.91
CA MET A 76 6.36 -8.67 2.91
C MET A 76 7.06 -7.32 2.92
N THR A 77 7.31 -6.77 4.09
CA THR A 77 8.06 -5.53 4.24
C THR A 77 9.44 -5.64 3.59
N ASP A 78 10.17 -6.71 3.87
CA ASP A 78 11.52 -6.89 3.31
C ASP A 78 11.50 -7.09 1.80
N THR A 79 10.46 -7.72 1.28
CA THR A 79 10.32 -7.97 -0.17
C THR A 79 10.12 -6.69 -0.96
N TYR A 80 9.36 -5.74 -0.42
CA TYR A 80 8.92 -4.56 -1.18
C TYR A 80 9.35 -3.22 -0.59
N LYS A 81 10.18 -3.22 0.44
CA LYS A 81 10.66 -1.97 1.03
C LYS A 81 11.56 -1.19 0.07
N ASN A 82 11.74 0.09 0.36
CA ASN A 82 12.63 0.94 -0.41
C ASN A 82 14.04 0.32 -0.49
N GLY A 83 14.61 0.30 -1.68
CA GLY A 83 15.92 -0.28 -1.92
C GLY A 83 15.89 -1.78 -2.27
N SER A 84 14.76 -2.46 -2.11
CA SER A 84 14.62 -3.84 -2.56
C SER A 84 14.29 -3.91 -4.05
N LYS A 85 14.39 -5.11 -4.62
CA LYS A 85 14.06 -5.36 -6.03
C LYS A 85 13.56 -6.80 -6.18
N PRO A 86 12.83 -7.12 -7.27
CA PRO A 86 12.40 -8.48 -7.50
C PRO A 86 13.59 -9.44 -7.59
N THR A 87 13.49 -10.58 -6.92
CA THR A 87 14.53 -11.62 -6.94
C THR A 87 14.04 -12.92 -7.57
N ALA A 88 12.73 -13.06 -7.77
CA ALA A 88 12.11 -14.25 -8.36
C ALA A 88 10.80 -13.86 -9.03
N MET A 89 10.28 -14.77 -9.85
CA MET A 89 8.96 -14.61 -10.48
C MET A 89 7.88 -14.65 -9.40
N THR A 90 7.00 -13.65 -9.42
CA THR A 90 5.83 -13.62 -8.54
C THR A 90 4.74 -14.51 -9.12
N THR A 91 4.11 -15.32 -8.29
CA THR A 91 3.03 -16.21 -8.72
C THR A 91 1.71 -15.47 -8.86
N GLN A 92 0.76 -16.08 -9.57
CA GLN A 92 -0.59 -15.52 -9.70
C GLN A 92 -1.26 -15.35 -8.33
N ALA A 93 -1.07 -16.33 -7.42
CA ALA A 93 -1.63 -16.26 -6.08
C ALA A 93 -1.09 -15.06 -5.30
N GLU A 94 0.21 -14.80 -5.41
CA GLU A 94 0.83 -13.64 -4.78
C GLU A 94 0.32 -12.32 -5.36
N VAL A 95 0.14 -12.25 -6.67
CA VAL A 95 -0.44 -11.06 -7.32
C VAL A 95 -1.86 -10.83 -6.83
N ASP A 96 -2.66 -11.89 -6.76
CA ASP A 96 -4.05 -11.79 -6.30
C ASP A 96 -4.12 -11.30 -4.85
N GLU A 97 -3.22 -11.77 -4.00
CA GLU A 97 -3.11 -11.31 -2.62
C GLU A 97 -2.78 -9.81 -2.56
N LEU A 98 -1.82 -9.36 -3.35
CA LEU A 98 -1.46 -7.93 -3.40
C LEU A 98 -2.64 -7.07 -3.84
N LYS A 99 -3.41 -7.51 -4.80
CA LYS A 99 -4.62 -6.81 -5.25
C LYS A 99 -5.63 -6.65 -4.11
N VAL A 100 -5.85 -7.72 -3.36
CA VAL A 100 -6.75 -7.69 -2.20
C VAL A 100 -6.23 -6.73 -1.15
N LEU A 101 -4.95 -6.81 -0.79
CA LEU A 101 -4.34 -5.96 0.23
C LEU A 101 -4.35 -4.49 -0.17
N LEU A 102 -4.19 -4.20 -1.45
CA LEU A 102 -4.20 -2.82 -1.95
C LEU A 102 -5.48 -2.10 -1.53
N MET A 103 -6.61 -2.76 -1.54
CA MET A 103 -7.91 -2.20 -1.17
C MET A 103 -8.24 -2.40 0.30
N THR A 104 -8.06 -3.61 0.83
CA THR A 104 -8.47 -3.92 2.20
C THR A 104 -7.67 -3.17 3.25
N LEU A 105 -6.37 -2.95 3.03
CA LEU A 105 -5.54 -2.22 3.98
C LEU A 105 -5.86 -0.72 3.97
N MET A 106 -6.28 -0.19 2.84
CA MET A 106 -6.77 1.18 2.77
C MET A 106 -8.06 1.33 3.58
N GLU A 107 -9.00 0.38 3.43
CA GLU A 107 -10.25 0.38 4.19
C GLU A 107 -9.99 0.27 5.69
N LYS A 108 -9.03 -0.57 6.09
CA LYS A 108 -8.64 -0.69 7.50
C LYS A 108 -8.06 0.61 8.04
N THR A 109 -7.25 1.30 7.26
CA THR A 109 -6.67 2.59 7.66
C THR A 109 -7.75 3.64 7.85
N LYS A 110 -8.71 3.69 6.94
CA LYS A 110 -9.86 4.58 7.06
C LYS A 110 -10.65 4.30 8.33
N ASP A 111 -10.91 3.04 8.63
CA ASP A 111 -11.61 2.61 9.82
C ASP A 111 -10.83 2.94 11.10
N ASP A 112 -9.52 2.67 11.10
CA ASP A 112 -8.65 2.97 12.24
C ASP A 112 -8.56 4.47 12.50
N PHE A 113 -8.54 5.28 11.45
CA PHE A 113 -8.59 6.73 11.59
C PHE A 113 -9.91 7.18 12.24
N ALA A 114 -11.03 6.61 11.80
CA ALA A 114 -12.34 6.94 12.37
C ALA A 114 -12.43 6.56 13.86
N LYS A 115 -11.67 5.55 14.29
CA LYS A 115 -11.58 5.11 15.69
C LYS A 115 -10.49 5.83 16.48
N GLU A 116 -9.89 6.85 15.91
CA GLU A 116 -8.85 7.67 16.54
C GLU A 116 -7.63 6.90 17.04
N LYS A 117 -7.22 5.86 16.30
CA LYS A 117 -6.05 5.03 16.67
C LYS A 117 -4.71 5.73 16.49
N PHE A 118 -4.66 6.84 15.74
CA PHE A 118 -3.42 7.53 15.39
C PHE A 118 -3.18 8.77 16.24
N ASN A 119 -3.38 8.69 17.56
CA ASN A 119 -3.21 9.82 18.46
C ASN A 119 -1.74 10.14 18.76
N ASN A 120 -0.84 9.16 18.69
CA ASN A 120 0.58 9.31 19.02
C ASN A 120 1.44 9.18 17.75
N TYR A 121 1.29 10.14 16.85
CA TYR A 121 2.01 10.10 15.58
C TYR A 121 3.42 10.67 15.75
N ASN A 122 4.43 9.88 15.42
CA ASN A 122 5.83 10.30 15.44
C ASN A 122 6.14 11.13 14.20
N GLU A 123 7.00 12.15 14.37
CA GLU A 123 7.43 12.96 13.24
C GLU A 123 8.27 12.13 12.27
N PHE A 124 8.02 12.34 11.00
CA PHE A 124 8.85 11.76 9.93
C PHE A 124 9.98 12.72 9.61
N THR A 125 11.20 12.27 9.86
CA THR A 125 12.41 13.07 9.60
C THR A 125 13.28 12.45 8.53
#